data_fd03d63932255c1f4bf508078fbbb700
#
_entry.id   fd03d63932255c1f4bf508078fbbb700
#
_cell.length_a   1.000
_cell.length_b   1.000
_cell.length_c   1.000
_cell.angle_alpha   90.00
_cell.angle_beta   90.00
_cell.angle_gamma   90.00
#
_symmetry.space_group_name_H-M   'P 1'
#
loop_
_entity.id
_entity.type
_entity.pdbx_description
1 polymer ?
#
loop_
_entity_poly.entity_id
_entity_poly.type
_entity_poly.pdbx_seq_one_letter_code
_entity_poly.pdbx_strand_id
1 'polypeptide(L)'
;MGKLGGFLQIERRGIPQRDPRERANDYREFLLTRPVEELSEQGGRCMDCGVPFCHNGCPLGNLIPDWNDLVYHDRFEDAIVELHATNNFPEFTGRLCPAPCEAACVLEIREGDAVTIKQIEHAIINRAWNEGWVTPHPPRHETGQMVAVVGSGPAGMAAAQQLRRAGHRVKLFERDEAAGGLVRFGVPDFKIEKTVVQRRVEQLIAEGVEVCCGVEVGRDVTVEELRRSFDAVVLATGSRVPRDLPVPGRELDGVHFAMDYLYQRNRWVARELGPQPTVDQPAIAQEITAKDKDVVVIGGGDTGADCVGNALREGARSIVQLELLPKPPRNRADDLTPWPEWPLKYRLSYAMEETKELAVGEQDYSVTTVRFSDDGNGAVAALQIAQAAPEPPFGPVAGTEKELSAQLVLLAMGFLGPEQALLDQLGVGRDARGNVNAVKPYTTSVEGVFAAGDARRGQSLIVWAINEGRQCARMVDRYLAGQVNGSSVSADQLPEDGASAGHSGADEGPEGPPQHVGPGIEAG
;
A
#
# COMPACT_ATOMS: atom_id res chain seq x y z
N MET A 1 -7.57 -23.26 18.91
CA MET A 1 -8.16 -24.02 17.77
C MET A 1 -9.58 -23.56 17.54
N GLY A 2 -9.93 -23.12 16.34
CA GLY A 2 -11.29 -22.75 15.99
C GLY A 2 -12.29 -23.90 16.24
N LYS A 3 -13.53 -23.76 15.82
CA LYS A 3 -14.54 -24.79 16.00
C LYS A 3 -14.19 -26.02 15.16
N LEU A 4 -14.13 -27.20 15.77
CA LEU A 4 -13.89 -28.47 15.05
C LEU A 4 -14.95 -28.66 13.93
N GLY A 5 -14.49 -28.70 12.67
CA GLY A 5 -15.36 -28.72 11.50
C GLY A 5 -16.20 -27.45 11.30
N GLY A 6 -15.81 -26.34 11.90
CA GLY A 6 -16.52 -25.05 11.79
C GLY A 6 -16.72 -24.57 10.35
N PHE A 7 -15.72 -24.77 9.48
CA PHE A 7 -15.81 -24.43 8.06
C PHE A 7 -16.88 -25.22 7.28
N LEU A 8 -17.32 -26.39 7.78
CA LEU A 8 -18.42 -27.16 7.21
C LEU A 8 -19.80 -26.73 7.73
N GLN A 9 -19.84 -26.03 8.86
CA GLN A 9 -21.08 -25.71 9.58
C GLN A 9 -21.42 -24.21 9.50
N ILE A 10 -20.40 -23.37 9.36
CA ILE A 10 -20.51 -21.91 9.36
C ILE A 10 -20.21 -21.43 7.94
N GLU A 11 -21.16 -20.74 7.34
CA GLU A 11 -20.99 -20.14 6.03
C GLU A 11 -20.00 -18.97 6.09
N ARG A 12 -19.16 -18.82 5.05
CA ARG A 12 -18.29 -17.65 4.89
C ARG A 12 -19.13 -16.39 4.65
N ARG A 13 -18.93 -15.39 5.48
CA ARG A 13 -19.56 -14.06 5.33
C ARG A 13 -18.47 -13.00 5.15
N GLY A 14 -18.34 -12.46 3.93
CA GLY A 14 -17.37 -11.42 3.61
C GLY A 14 -17.53 -10.17 4.47
N ILE A 15 -16.57 -9.25 4.42
CA ILE A 15 -16.65 -7.99 5.15
C ILE A 15 -17.88 -7.19 4.73
N PRO A 16 -18.73 -6.73 5.67
CA PRO A 16 -19.90 -5.94 5.31
C PRO A 16 -19.48 -4.56 4.82
N GLN A 17 -20.25 -4.04 3.88
CA GLN A 17 -20.03 -2.73 3.30
C GLN A 17 -21.33 -1.92 3.34
N ARG A 18 -21.21 -0.61 3.34
CA ARG A 18 -22.34 0.31 3.16
C ARG A 18 -22.93 0.12 1.76
N ASP A 19 -24.21 0.40 1.62
CA ASP A 19 -24.89 0.34 0.32
C ASP A 19 -24.17 1.21 -0.72
N PRO A 20 -23.91 0.73 -1.95
CA PRO A 20 -23.19 1.48 -2.97
C PRO A 20 -23.80 2.84 -3.32
N ARG A 21 -25.15 2.95 -3.31
CA ARG A 21 -25.85 4.20 -3.61
C ARG A 21 -25.73 5.23 -2.49
N GLU A 22 -25.67 4.74 -1.23
CA GLU A 22 -25.50 5.62 -0.07
C GLU A 22 -24.06 6.09 0.07
N ARG A 23 -23.08 5.16 0.00
CA ARG A 23 -21.67 5.46 0.21
C ARG A 23 -21.07 6.35 -0.88
N ALA A 24 -21.63 6.33 -2.10
CA ALA A 24 -21.22 7.19 -3.22
C ALA A 24 -21.49 8.70 -2.96
N ASN A 25 -22.28 9.05 -1.96
CA ASN A 25 -22.66 10.44 -1.66
C ASN A 25 -21.80 11.10 -0.58
N ASP A 26 -20.85 10.38 0.00
CA ASP A 26 -19.98 10.94 1.05
C ASP A 26 -18.56 10.36 0.99
N TYR A 27 -17.68 10.84 1.88
CA TYR A 27 -16.27 10.40 1.97
C TYR A 27 -15.97 9.53 3.19
N ARG A 28 -17.00 9.04 3.92
CA ARG A 28 -16.82 8.15 5.08
C ARG A 28 -16.44 6.74 4.63
N GLU A 29 -15.70 6.03 5.46
CA GLU A 29 -15.32 4.64 5.20
C GLU A 29 -16.54 3.79 4.81
N PHE A 30 -16.38 2.97 3.78
CA PHE A 30 -17.45 2.10 3.32
C PHE A 30 -17.45 0.71 3.98
N LEU A 31 -16.31 0.29 4.58
CA LEU A 31 -16.22 -0.97 5.32
C LEU A 31 -16.92 -0.84 6.68
N LEU A 32 -17.69 -1.86 7.03
CA LEU A 32 -18.37 -1.95 8.32
C LEU A 32 -17.75 -3.07 9.16
N THR A 33 -17.80 -2.92 10.48
CA THR A 33 -17.42 -3.97 11.42
C THR A 33 -18.64 -4.83 11.75
N ARG A 34 -18.49 -6.17 11.71
CA ARG A 34 -19.54 -7.09 12.14
C ARG A 34 -19.71 -7.08 13.64
N PRO A 35 -20.90 -7.46 14.16
CA PRO A 35 -21.09 -7.82 15.56
C PRO A 35 -20.10 -8.88 16.02
N VAL A 36 -19.72 -8.83 17.31
CA VAL A 36 -18.69 -9.72 17.90
C VAL A 36 -19.06 -11.19 17.74
N GLU A 37 -20.31 -11.53 17.92
CA GLU A 37 -20.82 -12.89 17.81
C GLU A 37 -20.62 -13.47 16.40
N GLU A 38 -20.89 -12.66 15.37
CA GLU A 38 -20.67 -13.05 13.98
C GLU A 38 -19.18 -13.16 13.64
N LEU A 39 -18.33 -12.30 14.23
CA LEU A 39 -16.87 -12.36 14.07
C LEU A 39 -16.30 -13.62 14.72
N SER A 40 -16.78 -13.97 15.92
CA SER A 40 -16.42 -15.21 16.59
C SER A 40 -16.76 -16.43 15.70
N GLU A 41 -17.96 -16.48 15.12
CA GLU A 41 -18.32 -17.51 14.14
C GLU A 41 -17.32 -17.58 12.97
N GLN A 42 -16.95 -16.44 12.39
CA GLN A 42 -15.99 -16.41 11.26
C GLN A 42 -14.59 -16.87 11.69
N GLY A 43 -14.13 -16.50 12.89
CA GLY A 43 -12.89 -17.02 13.49
C GLY A 43 -12.95 -18.55 13.68
N GLY A 44 -14.11 -19.06 14.10
CA GLY A 44 -14.37 -20.50 14.28
C GLY A 44 -14.25 -21.33 12.99
N ARG A 45 -14.24 -20.72 11.81
CA ARG A 45 -13.98 -21.42 10.54
C ARG A 45 -12.51 -21.84 10.36
N CYS A 46 -11.58 -21.24 11.11
CA CYS A 46 -10.17 -21.55 11.00
C CYS A 46 -9.89 -22.99 11.45
N MET A 47 -9.21 -23.76 10.58
CA MET A 47 -8.87 -25.17 10.85
C MET A 47 -7.63 -25.33 11.74
N ASP A 48 -6.91 -24.25 12.03
CA ASP A 48 -5.61 -24.30 12.74
C ASP A 48 -4.67 -25.32 12.08
N CYS A 49 -4.31 -25.07 10.82
CA CYS A 49 -3.54 -25.98 10.00
C CYS A 49 -2.12 -26.15 10.56
N GLY A 50 -1.63 -27.39 10.69
CA GLY A 50 -0.25 -27.67 11.12
C GLY A 50 0.81 -27.10 10.17
N VAL A 51 0.46 -26.85 8.90
CA VAL A 51 1.23 -26.04 7.93
C VAL A 51 0.32 -24.90 7.46
N PRO A 52 0.41 -23.73 8.10
CA PRO A 52 -0.51 -22.62 7.82
C PRO A 52 -0.08 -21.83 6.58
N PHE A 53 -0.53 -22.22 5.41
CA PHE A 53 -0.24 -21.52 4.15
C PHE A 53 -0.60 -20.02 4.18
N CYS A 54 -1.56 -19.62 5.00
CA CYS A 54 -1.90 -18.23 5.22
C CYS A 54 -0.74 -17.41 5.81
N HIS A 55 0.17 -18.00 6.61
CA HIS A 55 1.40 -17.35 7.06
C HIS A 55 2.33 -17.06 5.88
N ASN A 56 2.56 -18.05 5.01
CA ASN A 56 3.42 -17.88 3.84
C ASN A 56 2.82 -16.91 2.82
N GLY A 57 1.48 -16.89 2.71
CA GLY A 57 0.76 -15.92 1.89
C GLY A 57 0.80 -14.49 2.46
N CYS A 58 1.12 -14.32 3.75
CA CYS A 58 1.24 -13.01 4.38
C CYS A 58 2.72 -12.56 4.42
N PRO A 59 3.12 -11.50 3.72
CA PRO A 59 4.50 -10.98 3.79
C PRO A 59 5.00 -10.66 5.20
N LEU A 60 4.10 -10.31 6.13
CA LEU A 60 4.43 -10.06 7.54
C LEU A 60 4.63 -11.35 8.35
N GLY A 61 4.23 -12.51 7.83
CA GLY A 61 4.20 -13.75 8.58
C GLY A 61 3.25 -13.69 9.78
N ASN A 62 2.08 -13.06 9.61
CA ASN A 62 1.08 -12.92 10.67
C ASN A 62 0.66 -14.27 11.24
N LEU A 63 0.58 -14.40 12.58
CA LEU A 63 0.17 -15.60 13.30
C LEU A 63 -1.35 -15.78 13.23
N ILE A 64 -1.85 -16.02 12.02
CA ILE A 64 -3.27 -15.95 11.65
C ILE A 64 -4.12 -16.98 12.39
N PRO A 65 -3.76 -18.27 12.49
CA PRO A 65 -4.54 -19.23 13.27
C PRO A 65 -4.69 -18.84 14.73
N ASP A 66 -3.61 -18.31 15.36
CA ASP A 66 -3.59 -17.95 16.77
C ASP A 66 -4.61 -16.85 17.08
N TRP A 67 -4.56 -15.74 16.37
CA TRP A 67 -5.53 -14.67 16.63
C TRP A 67 -6.95 -14.97 16.10
N ASN A 68 -7.13 -15.87 15.12
CA ASN A 68 -8.45 -16.37 14.76
C ASN A 68 -9.08 -17.20 15.90
N ASP A 69 -8.27 -18.02 16.57
CA ASP A 69 -8.71 -18.80 17.74
C ASP A 69 -9.07 -17.87 18.91
N LEU A 70 -8.24 -16.87 19.18
CA LEU A 70 -8.52 -15.89 20.22
C LEU A 70 -9.84 -15.14 19.96
N VAL A 71 -10.10 -14.72 18.71
CA VAL A 71 -11.36 -14.07 18.32
C VAL A 71 -12.54 -15.04 18.45
N TYR A 72 -12.38 -16.31 18.08
CA TYR A 72 -13.42 -17.33 18.27
C TYR A 72 -13.83 -17.47 19.74
N HIS A 73 -12.89 -17.27 20.68
CA HIS A 73 -13.14 -17.33 22.12
C HIS A 73 -13.40 -15.96 22.78
N ASP A 74 -13.69 -14.91 22.00
CA ASP A 74 -13.91 -13.51 22.44
C ASP A 74 -12.73 -12.90 23.22
N ARG A 75 -11.50 -13.37 22.96
CA ARG A 75 -10.25 -12.89 23.58
C ARG A 75 -9.58 -11.84 22.71
N PHE A 76 -10.24 -10.73 22.41
CA PHE A 76 -9.74 -9.71 21.50
C PHE A 76 -8.53 -8.93 22.03
N GLU A 77 -8.41 -8.77 23.36
CA GLU A 77 -7.24 -8.12 23.97
C GLU A 77 -5.97 -8.96 23.77
N ASP A 78 -6.06 -10.28 23.88
CA ASP A 78 -4.94 -11.15 23.55
C ASP A 78 -4.69 -11.19 22.03
N ALA A 79 -5.75 -11.17 21.22
CA ALA A 79 -5.63 -11.18 19.76
C ALA A 79 -4.87 -9.97 19.22
N ILE A 80 -5.04 -8.76 19.81
CA ILE A 80 -4.26 -7.58 19.38
C ILE A 80 -2.79 -7.70 19.75
N VAL A 81 -2.44 -8.36 20.84
CA VAL A 81 -1.05 -8.62 21.23
C VAL A 81 -0.36 -9.50 20.18
N GLU A 82 -0.99 -10.61 19.80
CA GLU A 82 -0.49 -11.51 18.76
C GLU A 82 -0.40 -10.81 17.39
N LEU A 83 -1.39 -10.01 17.04
CA LEU A 83 -1.40 -9.27 15.78
C LEU A 83 -0.30 -8.21 15.72
N HIS A 84 -0.07 -7.46 16.81
CA HIS A 84 0.99 -6.47 16.90
C HIS A 84 2.40 -7.09 16.95
N ALA A 85 2.55 -8.36 17.31
CA ALA A 85 3.86 -9.03 17.31
C ALA A 85 4.49 -9.03 15.89
N THR A 86 3.68 -9.13 14.86
CA THR A 86 4.13 -9.17 13.46
C THR A 86 3.75 -7.92 12.64
N ASN A 87 2.70 -7.19 12.99
CA ASN A 87 2.17 -6.07 12.22
C ASN A 87 2.08 -4.78 13.05
N ASN A 88 2.79 -3.73 12.63
CA ASN A 88 2.71 -2.42 13.30
C ASN A 88 1.37 -1.71 13.10
N PHE A 89 0.73 -1.89 11.93
CA PHE A 89 -0.40 -1.09 11.50
C PHE A 89 -1.55 -1.95 10.94
N PRO A 90 -2.18 -2.79 11.78
CA PRO A 90 -3.29 -3.65 11.35
C PRO A 90 -4.48 -2.86 10.79
N GLU A 91 -4.68 -1.61 11.22
CA GLU A 91 -5.72 -0.75 10.67
C GLU A 91 -5.49 -0.38 9.21
N PHE A 92 -4.22 -0.34 8.76
CA PHE A 92 -3.89 -0.08 7.35
C PHE A 92 -4.09 -1.36 6.53
N THR A 93 -3.56 -2.48 7.00
CA THR A 93 -3.66 -3.77 6.28
C THR A 93 -5.08 -4.29 6.28
N GLY A 94 -5.82 -4.22 7.37
CA GLY A 94 -7.22 -4.60 7.46
C GLY A 94 -8.16 -3.82 6.54
N ARG A 95 -7.76 -2.61 6.11
CA ARG A 95 -8.50 -1.79 5.14
C ARG A 95 -7.99 -1.93 3.71
N LEU A 96 -6.69 -1.88 3.51
CA LEU A 96 -6.07 -1.64 2.20
C LEU A 96 -5.40 -2.88 1.60
N CYS A 97 -4.98 -3.87 2.43
CA CYS A 97 -4.34 -5.07 1.90
C CYS A 97 -5.33 -5.90 1.07
N PRO A 98 -4.93 -6.40 -0.11
CA PRO A 98 -5.79 -7.29 -0.90
C PRO A 98 -5.98 -8.67 -0.28
N ALA A 99 -5.30 -8.96 0.85
CA ALA A 99 -5.34 -10.20 1.62
C ALA A 99 -4.80 -11.45 0.88
N PRO A 100 -3.51 -11.47 0.50
CA PRO A 100 -2.90 -12.66 -0.10
C PRO A 100 -2.94 -13.86 0.86
N CYS A 101 -3.03 -13.64 2.17
CA CYS A 101 -3.27 -14.67 3.18
C CYS A 101 -4.60 -15.41 2.98
N GLU A 102 -5.68 -14.74 2.57
CA GLU A 102 -6.95 -15.40 2.23
C GLU A 102 -6.80 -16.25 0.97
N ALA A 103 -6.09 -15.72 -0.05
CA ALA A 103 -5.83 -16.47 -1.28
C ALA A 103 -5.01 -17.75 -1.04
N ALA A 104 -4.11 -17.73 -0.05
CA ALA A 104 -3.30 -18.87 0.35
C ALA A 104 -3.95 -19.75 1.43
N CYS A 105 -5.10 -19.38 1.98
CA CYS A 105 -5.83 -20.19 2.94
C CYS A 105 -6.15 -21.57 2.35
N VAL A 106 -5.93 -22.66 3.12
CA VAL A 106 -6.21 -24.03 2.64
C VAL A 106 -7.68 -24.20 2.23
N LEU A 107 -8.60 -23.49 2.86
CA LEU A 107 -10.01 -23.51 2.48
C LEU A 107 -10.27 -22.88 1.10
N GLU A 108 -9.38 -22.01 0.61
CA GLU A 108 -9.49 -21.38 -0.73
C GLU A 108 -9.15 -22.34 -1.88
N ILE A 109 -8.66 -23.55 -1.60
CA ILE A 109 -8.60 -24.66 -2.59
C ILE A 109 -10.00 -24.87 -3.18
N ARG A 110 -11.03 -24.74 -2.32
CA ARG A 110 -12.40 -24.57 -2.77
C ARG A 110 -12.68 -23.07 -2.90
N GLU A 111 -12.63 -22.59 -4.10
CA GLU A 111 -12.70 -21.15 -4.41
C GLU A 111 -13.86 -20.44 -3.68
N GLY A 112 -13.51 -19.37 -2.96
CA GLY A 112 -14.46 -18.55 -2.22
C GLY A 112 -14.73 -18.99 -0.77
N ASP A 113 -14.05 -20.03 -0.27
CA ASP A 113 -14.29 -20.59 1.08
C ASP A 113 -13.25 -20.17 2.15
N ALA A 114 -12.24 -19.39 1.78
CA ALA A 114 -11.21 -18.91 2.73
C ALA A 114 -11.80 -18.38 4.04
N VAL A 115 -11.06 -18.48 5.14
CA VAL A 115 -11.36 -17.70 6.36
C VAL A 115 -11.32 -16.21 6.02
N THR A 116 -12.23 -15.41 6.59
CA THR A 116 -12.28 -13.95 6.37
C THR A 116 -11.23 -13.23 7.19
N ILE A 117 -9.96 -13.52 6.90
CA ILE A 117 -8.79 -13.12 7.68
C ILE A 117 -8.70 -11.61 7.80
N LYS A 118 -8.81 -10.89 6.68
CA LYS A 118 -8.77 -9.43 6.63
C LYS A 118 -9.88 -8.78 7.47
N GLN A 119 -11.08 -9.35 7.46
CA GLN A 119 -12.21 -8.85 8.25
C GLN A 119 -11.95 -9.01 9.75
N ILE A 120 -11.36 -10.14 10.15
CA ILE A 120 -11.03 -10.41 11.55
C ILE A 120 -9.92 -9.46 12.01
N GLU A 121 -8.86 -9.30 11.20
CA GLU A 121 -7.79 -8.31 11.45
C GLU A 121 -8.35 -6.90 11.64
N HIS A 122 -9.21 -6.44 10.72
CA HIS A 122 -9.88 -5.14 10.80
C HIS A 122 -10.70 -4.97 12.10
N ALA A 123 -11.40 -6.03 12.52
CA ALA A 123 -12.21 -5.99 13.73
C ALA A 123 -11.36 -5.98 15.01
N ILE A 124 -10.29 -6.77 15.06
CA ILE A 124 -9.36 -6.79 16.21
C ILE A 124 -8.81 -5.38 16.46
N ILE A 125 -8.27 -4.73 15.42
CA ILE A 125 -7.63 -3.43 15.61
C ILE A 125 -8.63 -2.31 15.91
N ASN A 126 -9.81 -2.32 15.29
CA ASN A 126 -10.83 -1.31 15.58
C ASN A 126 -11.31 -1.42 17.02
N ARG A 127 -11.60 -2.64 17.51
CA ARG A 127 -11.95 -2.87 18.91
C ARG A 127 -10.82 -2.46 19.86
N ALA A 128 -9.59 -2.81 19.54
CA ALA A 128 -8.43 -2.47 20.37
C ALA A 128 -8.24 -0.95 20.54
N TRP A 129 -8.48 -0.16 19.50
CA TRP A 129 -8.47 1.29 19.61
C TRP A 129 -9.64 1.83 20.44
N ASN A 130 -10.83 1.29 20.24
CA ASN A 130 -12.04 1.73 20.95
C ASN A 130 -11.96 1.44 22.45
N GLU A 131 -11.38 0.30 22.84
CA GLU A 131 -11.20 -0.12 24.22
C GLU A 131 -9.92 0.47 24.86
N GLY A 132 -9.09 1.18 24.11
CA GLY A 132 -7.86 1.79 24.61
C GLY A 132 -6.71 0.80 24.85
N TRP A 133 -6.74 -0.40 24.26
CA TRP A 133 -5.66 -1.40 24.42
C TRP A 133 -4.42 -1.05 23.58
N VAL A 134 -4.55 -0.21 22.58
CA VAL A 134 -3.41 0.28 21.81
C VAL A 134 -2.78 1.45 22.53
N THR A 135 -1.66 1.18 23.20
CA THR A 135 -0.91 2.17 23.99
C THR A 135 0.48 2.41 23.44
N PRO A 136 1.10 3.58 23.69
CA PRO A 136 2.51 3.81 23.35
C PRO A 136 3.45 2.88 24.13
N HIS A 137 4.49 2.40 23.44
CA HIS A 137 5.54 1.56 24.03
C HIS A 137 6.92 2.23 23.88
N PRO A 138 7.22 3.28 24.68
CA PRO A 138 8.55 3.89 24.64
C PRO A 138 9.61 2.89 25.11
N PRO A 139 10.86 3.01 24.64
CA PRO A 139 11.92 2.09 25.02
C PRO A 139 12.25 2.18 26.52
N ARG A 140 12.68 1.06 27.09
CA ARG A 140 13.14 1.01 28.50
C ARG A 140 14.54 1.59 28.69
N HIS A 141 15.36 1.57 27.64
CA HIS A 141 16.75 2.03 27.64
C HIS A 141 17.04 2.78 26.37
N GLU A 142 17.84 3.84 26.46
CA GLU A 142 18.34 4.61 25.32
C GLU A 142 19.72 4.09 24.93
N THR A 143 19.93 3.85 23.63
CA THR A 143 21.23 3.43 23.08
C THR A 143 22.21 4.59 22.91
N GLY A 144 21.70 5.82 22.85
CA GLY A 144 22.46 7.02 22.52
C GLY A 144 22.62 7.26 21.03
N GLN A 145 22.33 6.28 20.18
CA GLN A 145 22.43 6.38 18.72
C GLN A 145 21.27 7.17 18.12
N MET A 146 21.53 7.88 17.01
CA MET A 146 20.54 8.67 16.28
C MET A 146 20.31 8.12 14.87
N VAL A 147 19.07 7.88 14.52
CA VAL A 147 18.68 7.38 13.18
C VAL A 147 17.76 8.35 12.48
N ALA A 148 18.10 8.70 11.25
CA ALA A 148 17.21 9.42 10.34
C ALA A 148 16.40 8.43 9.50
N VAL A 149 15.08 8.61 9.44
CA VAL A 149 14.19 7.90 8.52
C VAL A 149 13.64 8.92 7.53
N VAL A 150 13.83 8.70 6.24
CA VAL A 150 13.42 9.62 5.17
C VAL A 150 12.20 9.05 4.45
N GLY A 151 11.04 9.68 4.64
CA GLY A 151 9.74 9.27 4.16
C GLY A 151 8.89 8.62 5.24
N SER A 152 7.66 9.11 5.40
CA SER A 152 6.71 8.70 6.43
C SER A 152 5.60 7.77 5.92
N GLY A 153 5.80 7.12 4.77
CA GLY A 153 4.92 6.05 4.33
C GLY A 153 4.98 4.83 5.26
N PRO A 154 4.17 3.78 5.01
CA PRO A 154 4.09 2.60 5.89
C PRO A 154 5.46 1.97 6.22
N ALA A 155 6.40 1.94 5.26
CA ALA A 155 7.75 1.43 5.50
C ALA A 155 8.54 2.29 6.47
N GLY A 156 8.53 3.62 6.28
CA GLY A 156 9.24 4.56 7.15
C GLY A 156 8.64 4.62 8.54
N MET A 157 7.31 4.64 8.67
CA MET A 157 6.63 4.59 9.97
C MET A 157 6.96 3.30 10.73
N ALA A 158 6.96 2.14 10.04
CA ALA A 158 7.30 0.86 10.65
C ALA A 158 8.76 0.83 11.09
N ALA A 159 9.68 1.30 10.25
CA ALA A 159 11.10 1.40 10.60
C ALA A 159 11.31 2.34 11.81
N ALA A 160 10.71 3.52 11.79
CA ALA A 160 10.83 4.51 12.87
C ALA A 160 10.32 3.94 14.21
N GLN A 161 9.16 3.27 14.22
CA GLN A 161 8.61 2.68 15.43
C GLN A 161 9.51 1.57 15.99
N GLN A 162 9.98 0.65 15.14
CA GLN A 162 10.84 -0.45 15.59
C GLN A 162 12.18 0.04 16.10
N LEU A 163 12.81 1.00 15.41
CA LEU A 163 14.05 1.63 15.87
C LEU A 163 13.87 2.38 17.19
N ARG A 164 12.76 3.12 17.33
CA ARG A 164 12.46 3.81 18.58
C ARG A 164 12.28 2.82 19.73
N ARG A 165 11.54 1.74 19.54
CA ARG A 165 11.32 0.67 20.53
C ARG A 165 12.62 -0.07 20.89
N ALA A 166 13.58 -0.16 19.95
CA ALA A 166 14.92 -0.68 20.20
C ALA A 166 15.81 0.26 21.06
N GLY A 167 15.39 1.51 21.28
CA GLY A 167 16.08 2.47 22.12
C GLY A 167 16.87 3.55 21.38
N HIS A 168 16.79 3.60 20.05
CA HIS A 168 17.44 4.65 19.27
C HIS A 168 16.62 5.94 19.28
N ARG A 169 17.28 7.09 19.24
CA ARG A 169 16.62 8.36 18.94
C ARG A 169 16.33 8.42 17.47
N VAL A 170 15.05 8.59 17.09
CA VAL A 170 14.60 8.53 15.70
C VAL A 170 14.01 9.86 15.29
N LYS A 171 14.48 10.38 14.15
CA LYS A 171 13.91 11.53 13.47
C LYS A 171 13.35 11.09 12.11
N LEU A 172 12.04 11.24 11.95
CA LEU A 172 11.30 10.88 10.75
C LEU A 172 11.03 12.15 9.93
N PHE A 173 11.66 12.24 8.77
CA PHE A 173 11.50 13.37 7.83
C PHE A 173 10.41 13.06 6.82
N GLU A 174 9.50 14.00 6.62
CA GLU A 174 8.45 13.94 5.61
C GLU A 174 8.38 15.27 4.86
N ARG A 175 8.38 15.22 3.53
CA ARG A 175 8.30 16.44 2.70
C ARG A 175 6.91 17.04 2.63
N ASP A 176 5.86 16.19 2.72
CA ASP A 176 4.49 16.66 2.75
C ASP A 176 4.15 17.28 4.11
N GLU A 177 3.08 18.05 4.18
CA GLU A 177 2.66 18.80 5.38
C GLU A 177 2.23 17.91 6.55
N ALA A 178 2.01 16.61 6.31
CA ALA A 178 1.65 15.64 7.34
C ALA A 178 2.24 14.25 7.05
N ALA A 179 2.47 13.46 8.11
CA ALA A 179 2.99 12.10 7.97
C ALA A 179 1.92 11.09 7.54
N GLY A 180 2.33 10.04 6.81
CA GLY A 180 1.48 8.94 6.36
C GLY A 180 1.70 8.55 4.89
N GLY A 181 2.47 9.33 4.11
CA GLY A 181 2.76 9.06 2.70
C GLY A 181 1.48 8.83 1.88
N LEU A 182 1.50 7.86 0.95
CA LEU A 182 0.35 7.58 0.07
C LEU A 182 -0.89 7.07 0.81
N VAL A 183 -0.78 6.51 2.01
CA VAL A 183 -1.96 6.15 2.82
C VAL A 183 -2.75 7.39 3.23
N ARG A 184 -2.06 8.52 3.45
CA ARG A 184 -2.70 9.81 3.75
C ARG A 184 -3.10 10.56 2.50
N PHE A 185 -2.21 10.68 1.52
CA PHE A 185 -2.39 11.60 0.40
C PHE A 185 -2.85 10.92 -0.90
N GLY A 186 -2.64 9.61 -1.05
CA GLY A 186 -3.02 8.84 -2.23
C GLY A 186 -4.36 8.12 -2.08
N VAL A 187 -4.57 7.45 -0.94
CA VAL A 187 -5.78 6.67 -0.68
C VAL A 187 -6.89 7.59 -0.19
N PRO A 188 -8.12 7.51 -0.75
CA PRO A 188 -9.26 8.33 -0.33
C PRO A 188 -9.79 7.99 1.07
N ASP A 189 -10.45 8.96 1.74
CA ASP A 189 -11.05 8.80 3.07
C ASP A 189 -12.12 7.70 3.11
N PHE A 190 -12.88 7.51 2.07
CA PHE A 190 -13.87 6.43 2.00
C PHE A 190 -13.28 5.00 2.01
N LYS A 191 -11.95 4.84 1.86
CA LYS A 191 -11.21 3.59 2.08
C LYS A 191 -10.50 3.56 3.43
N ILE A 192 -9.97 4.71 3.86
CA ILE A 192 -9.32 4.90 5.16
C ILE A 192 -9.42 6.37 5.58
N GLU A 193 -10.16 6.65 6.63
CA GLU A 193 -10.25 8.00 7.18
C GLU A 193 -8.91 8.48 7.74
N LYS A 194 -8.55 9.74 7.52
CA LYS A 194 -7.24 10.28 7.93
C LYS A 194 -7.06 10.34 9.44
N THR A 195 -8.15 10.33 10.20
CA THR A 195 -8.13 10.14 11.66
C THR A 195 -7.49 8.82 12.07
N VAL A 196 -7.70 7.74 11.29
CA VAL A 196 -7.06 6.43 11.50
C VAL A 196 -5.54 6.51 11.31
N VAL A 197 -5.10 7.26 10.30
CA VAL A 197 -3.66 7.50 10.07
C VAL A 197 -3.08 8.38 11.17
N GLN A 198 -3.81 9.45 11.53
CA GLN A 198 -3.34 10.45 12.50
C GLN A 198 -3.10 9.85 13.88
N ARG A 199 -4.05 9.05 14.41
CA ARG A 199 -3.88 8.41 15.73
C ARG A 199 -2.64 7.51 15.79
N ARG A 200 -2.24 6.90 14.66
CA ARG A 200 -1.03 6.08 14.60
C ARG A 200 0.24 6.94 14.59
N VAL A 201 0.23 8.07 13.90
CA VAL A 201 1.32 9.06 13.96
C VAL A 201 1.48 9.59 15.39
N GLU A 202 0.37 9.92 16.07
CA GLU A 202 0.38 10.36 17.46
C GLU A 202 0.96 9.31 18.41
N GLN A 203 0.68 8.03 18.20
CA GLN A 203 1.31 6.96 18.97
C GLN A 203 2.83 6.93 18.76
N LEU A 204 3.33 7.05 17.52
CA LEU A 204 4.76 7.12 17.24
C LEU A 204 5.41 8.30 17.98
N ILE A 205 4.78 9.46 17.96
CA ILE A 205 5.24 10.66 18.69
C ILE A 205 5.24 10.40 20.19
N ALA A 206 4.19 9.77 20.73
CA ALA A 206 4.12 9.41 22.15
C ALA A 206 5.17 8.33 22.56
N GLU A 207 5.62 7.50 21.63
CA GLU A 207 6.75 6.59 21.82
C GLU A 207 8.12 7.29 21.75
N GLY A 208 8.16 8.57 21.33
CA GLY A 208 9.35 9.41 21.27
C GLY A 208 10.00 9.49 19.88
N VAL A 209 9.27 9.21 18.81
CA VAL A 209 9.72 9.52 17.44
C VAL A 209 9.54 11.02 17.18
N GLU A 210 10.61 11.71 16.78
CA GLU A 210 10.54 13.10 16.32
C GLU A 210 10.07 13.13 14.86
N VAL A 211 8.82 13.57 14.61
CA VAL A 211 8.24 13.65 13.26
C VAL A 211 8.39 15.07 12.74
N CYS A 212 9.08 15.23 11.60
CA CYS A 212 9.35 16.52 10.94
C CYS A 212 8.69 16.55 9.56
N CYS A 213 7.49 17.12 9.50
CA CYS A 213 6.75 17.32 8.26
C CYS A 213 7.12 18.66 7.58
N GLY A 214 6.90 18.77 6.28
CA GLY A 214 7.26 19.93 5.45
C GLY A 214 8.77 20.08 5.25
N VAL A 215 9.55 18.99 5.45
CA VAL A 215 11.02 18.99 5.36
C VAL A 215 11.47 17.98 4.31
N GLU A 216 11.97 18.46 3.20
CA GLU A 216 12.53 17.64 2.12
C GLU A 216 14.04 17.45 2.30
N VAL A 217 14.44 16.22 2.56
CA VAL A 217 15.86 15.86 2.63
C VAL A 217 16.48 15.95 1.23
N GLY A 218 17.66 16.56 1.13
CA GLY A 218 18.31 16.90 -0.14
C GLY A 218 18.01 18.32 -0.61
N ARG A 219 17.05 19.02 0.01
CA ARG A 219 16.73 20.42 -0.25
C ARG A 219 16.80 21.27 1.04
N ASP A 220 15.98 20.92 2.04
CA ASP A 220 15.86 21.68 3.30
C ASP A 220 16.85 21.18 4.36
N VAL A 221 17.26 19.91 4.26
CA VAL A 221 18.34 19.30 5.01
C VAL A 221 19.30 18.68 4.00
N THR A 222 20.56 19.14 3.99
CA THR A 222 21.55 18.63 3.05
C THR A 222 21.98 17.20 3.40
N VAL A 223 22.45 16.46 2.40
CA VAL A 223 22.96 15.09 2.61
C VAL A 223 24.15 15.07 3.57
N GLU A 224 25.02 16.09 3.50
CA GLU A 224 26.18 16.25 4.39
C GLU A 224 25.74 16.46 5.85
N GLU A 225 24.73 17.31 6.09
CA GLU A 225 24.15 17.52 7.42
C GLU A 225 23.51 16.25 7.94
N LEU A 226 22.74 15.56 7.10
CA LEU A 226 22.11 14.29 7.44
C LEU A 226 23.14 13.26 7.90
N ARG A 227 24.18 13.04 7.10
CA ARG A 227 25.22 12.05 7.39
C ARG A 227 26.12 12.43 8.58
N ARG A 228 26.28 13.71 8.88
CA ARG A 228 27.04 14.18 10.04
C ARG A 228 26.26 14.05 11.35
N SER A 229 24.94 14.20 11.28
CA SER A 229 24.07 14.32 12.45
C SER A 229 23.46 13.00 12.90
N PHE A 230 23.49 11.95 12.06
CA PHE A 230 22.89 10.65 12.33
C PHE A 230 23.88 9.51 12.11
N ASP A 231 23.79 8.51 12.98
CA ASP A 231 24.64 7.32 12.94
C ASP A 231 24.19 6.34 11.85
N ALA A 232 22.91 6.39 11.45
CA ALA A 232 22.35 5.65 10.32
C ALA A 232 21.21 6.42 9.65
N VAL A 233 20.98 6.13 8.35
CA VAL A 233 19.92 6.70 7.53
C VAL A 233 19.11 5.59 6.87
N VAL A 234 17.78 5.64 6.97
CA VAL A 234 16.85 4.74 6.30
C VAL A 234 16.10 5.49 5.19
N LEU A 235 16.26 5.07 3.95
CA LEU A 235 15.52 5.58 2.81
C LEU A 235 14.21 4.79 2.64
N ALA A 236 13.08 5.44 2.92
CA ALA A 236 11.73 4.90 2.78
C ALA A 236 10.85 5.84 1.96
N THR A 237 11.43 6.44 0.91
CA THR A 237 10.84 7.49 0.08
C THR A 237 9.73 7.01 -0.85
N GLY A 238 9.51 5.69 -0.93
CA GLY A 238 8.51 5.09 -1.79
C GLY A 238 8.90 5.11 -3.28
N SER A 239 7.94 4.73 -4.13
CA SER A 239 8.03 4.78 -5.60
C SER A 239 7.06 5.86 -6.08
N ARG A 240 7.58 7.00 -6.57
CA ARG A 240 6.76 8.19 -6.82
C ARG A 240 6.87 8.75 -8.23
N VAL A 241 7.82 8.25 -9.04
CA VAL A 241 7.90 8.63 -10.46
C VAL A 241 6.76 7.96 -11.21
N PRO A 242 5.74 8.70 -11.69
CA PRO A 242 4.61 8.09 -12.37
C PRO A 242 5.02 7.60 -13.76
N ARG A 243 4.37 6.54 -14.22
CA ARG A 243 4.46 6.12 -15.63
C ARG A 243 3.66 7.10 -16.47
N ASP A 244 4.28 7.65 -17.51
CA ASP A 244 3.62 8.56 -18.45
C ASP A 244 3.14 7.85 -19.72
N LEU A 245 2.30 8.54 -20.49
CA LEU A 245 1.74 8.08 -21.75
C LEU A 245 2.12 9.08 -22.86
N PRO A 246 3.28 8.90 -23.52
CA PRO A 246 3.81 9.85 -24.49
C PRO A 246 3.13 9.72 -25.87
N VAL A 247 1.83 10.01 -25.92
CA VAL A 247 1.04 10.07 -27.17
C VAL A 247 0.73 11.52 -27.53
N PRO A 248 0.42 11.83 -28.81
CA PRO A 248 0.05 13.18 -29.23
C PRO A 248 -1.07 13.77 -28.38
N GLY A 249 -0.94 15.04 -27.98
CA GLY A 249 -1.89 15.75 -27.13
C GLY A 249 -1.72 15.51 -25.64
N ARG A 250 -0.64 14.81 -25.20
CA ARG A 250 -0.34 14.59 -23.78
C ARG A 250 -0.22 15.88 -22.98
N GLU A 251 0.20 16.94 -23.64
CA GLU A 251 0.41 18.28 -23.08
C GLU A 251 -0.86 19.10 -22.88
N LEU A 252 -2.02 18.63 -23.33
CA LEU A 252 -3.29 19.36 -23.24
C LEU A 252 -3.74 19.53 -21.79
N ASP A 253 -4.32 20.68 -21.48
CA ASP A 253 -4.98 20.92 -20.20
C ASP A 253 -6.10 19.87 -19.97
N GLY A 254 -6.20 19.38 -18.73
CA GLY A 254 -7.15 18.33 -18.38
C GLY A 254 -6.59 16.91 -18.49
N VAL A 255 -5.32 16.71 -18.92
CA VAL A 255 -4.62 15.43 -18.87
C VAL A 255 -3.62 15.43 -17.73
N HIS A 256 -3.96 14.76 -16.61
CA HIS A 256 -3.21 14.80 -15.36
C HIS A 256 -2.76 13.41 -14.92
N PHE A 257 -1.69 13.34 -14.11
CA PHE A 257 -1.41 12.12 -13.36
C PHE A 257 -2.45 11.90 -12.26
N ALA A 258 -2.82 10.66 -12.05
CA ALA A 258 -3.77 10.27 -11.00
C ALA A 258 -3.38 10.80 -9.61
N MET A 259 -2.07 10.81 -9.30
CA MET A 259 -1.60 11.28 -7.99
C MET A 259 -1.81 12.77 -7.77
N ASP A 260 -1.69 13.61 -8.79
CA ASP A 260 -1.95 15.05 -8.68
C ASP A 260 -3.41 15.30 -8.27
N TYR A 261 -4.33 14.57 -8.92
CA TYR A 261 -5.75 14.61 -8.59
C TYR A 261 -6.05 14.09 -7.18
N LEU A 262 -5.52 12.89 -6.83
CA LEU A 262 -5.78 12.26 -5.53
C LEU A 262 -5.21 13.07 -4.36
N TYR A 263 -4.00 13.64 -4.50
CA TYR A 263 -3.41 14.55 -3.50
C TYR A 263 -4.30 15.76 -3.27
N GLN A 264 -4.76 16.39 -4.36
CA GLN A 264 -5.63 17.55 -4.27
C GLN A 264 -6.96 17.19 -3.59
N ARG A 265 -7.57 16.04 -3.94
CA ARG A 265 -8.83 15.60 -3.33
C ARG A 265 -8.69 15.25 -1.87
N ASN A 266 -7.64 14.53 -1.48
CA ASN A 266 -7.39 14.20 -0.07
C ASN A 266 -7.14 15.46 0.78
N ARG A 267 -6.41 16.45 0.24
CA ARG A 267 -6.23 17.76 0.89
C ARG A 267 -7.56 18.52 1.03
N TRP A 268 -8.38 18.51 -0.02
CA TRP A 268 -9.71 19.12 0.02
C TRP A 268 -10.60 18.46 1.09
N VAL A 269 -10.68 17.14 1.13
CA VAL A 269 -11.46 16.39 2.12
C VAL A 269 -10.95 16.69 3.54
N ALA A 270 -9.65 16.72 3.76
CA ALA A 270 -9.07 17.04 5.06
C ALA A 270 -9.41 18.46 5.52
N ARG A 271 -9.46 19.43 4.61
CA ARG A 271 -9.80 20.83 4.90
C ARG A 271 -11.27 21.04 5.15
N GLU A 272 -12.13 20.48 4.31
CA GLU A 272 -13.57 20.78 4.32
C GLU A 272 -14.35 19.86 5.28
N LEU A 273 -13.90 18.62 5.48
CA LEU A 273 -14.62 17.60 6.23
C LEU A 273 -13.86 17.09 7.46
N GLY A 274 -12.55 17.33 7.52
CA GLY A 274 -11.68 16.88 8.61
C GLY A 274 -11.69 17.83 9.82
N PRO A 275 -11.11 17.41 10.95
CA PRO A 275 -10.73 18.33 12.00
C PRO A 275 -9.78 19.36 11.42
N GLN A 276 -9.94 20.64 11.81
CA GLN A 276 -9.17 21.78 11.25
C GLN A 276 -7.68 21.42 11.12
N PRO A 277 -7.05 21.64 9.97
CA PRO A 277 -5.66 21.32 9.77
C PRO A 277 -4.78 22.12 10.71
N THR A 278 -3.85 21.45 11.35
CA THR A 278 -2.86 22.10 12.24
C THR A 278 -1.68 22.69 11.47
N VAL A 279 -1.65 22.53 10.15
CA VAL A 279 -0.58 22.98 9.26
C VAL A 279 -1.19 23.68 8.05
N ASP A 280 -0.61 24.81 7.64
CA ASP A 280 -0.99 25.52 6.42
C ASP A 280 -0.78 24.60 5.21
N GLN A 281 -1.87 24.26 4.53
CA GLN A 281 -1.80 23.48 3.31
C GLN A 281 -1.35 24.35 2.14
N PRO A 282 -0.51 23.82 1.21
CA PRO A 282 -0.09 24.57 0.05
C PRO A 282 -1.29 25.01 -0.79
N ALA A 283 -1.24 26.25 -1.30
CA ALA A 283 -2.27 26.77 -2.19
C ALA A 283 -2.35 25.92 -3.47
N ILE A 284 -3.57 25.57 -3.88
CA ILE A 284 -3.82 24.86 -5.13
C ILE A 284 -3.74 25.86 -6.27
N ALA A 285 -2.71 25.75 -7.10
CA ALA A 285 -2.49 26.68 -8.21
C ALA A 285 -3.56 26.57 -9.30
N GLN A 286 -4.04 25.34 -9.57
CA GLN A 286 -5.12 25.05 -10.52
C GLN A 286 -5.93 23.85 -10.00
N GLU A 287 -7.24 24.02 -9.90
CA GLU A 287 -8.11 22.94 -9.41
C GLU A 287 -8.36 21.90 -10.51
N ILE A 288 -7.98 20.65 -10.23
CA ILE A 288 -8.36 19.49 -11.02
C ILE A 288 -9.71 19.01 -10.49
N THR A 289 -10.78 19.15 -11.25
CA THR A 289 -12.13 18.74 -10.84
C THR A 289 -12.81 17.88 -11.89
N ALA A 290 -13.53 16.85 -11.45
CA ALA A 290 -14.35 15.97 -12.26
C ALA A 290 -15.80 16.46 -12.41
N LYS A 291 -16.19 17.53 -11.70
CA LYS A 291 -17.57 18.01 -11.67
C LYS A 291 -18.06 18.38 -13.07
N ASP A 292 -19.22 17.85 -13.45
CA ASP A 292 -19.91 18.08 -14.73
C ASP A 292 -19.10 17.71 -15.98
N LYS A 293 -18.04 16.88 -15.84
CA LYS A 293 -17.16 16.44 -16.93
C LYS A 293 -17.37 14.98 -17.29
N ASP A 294 -17.04 14.65 -18.54
CA ASP A 294 -16.77 13.29 -18.97
C ASP A 294 -15.33 12.96 -18.56
N VAL A 295 -15.17 11.95 -17.74
CA VAL A 295 -13.89 11.57 -17.13
C VAL A 295 -13.40 10.25 -17.69
N VAL A 296 -12.16 10.19 -18.14
CA VAL A 296 -11.51 8.95 -18.53
C VAL A 296 -10.34 8.66 -17.58
N VAL A 297 -10.35 7.46 -16.99
CA VAL A 297 -9.27 6.97 -16.13
C VAL A 297 -8.50 5.87 -16.87
N ILE A 298 -7.23 6.10 -17.14
CA ILE A 298 -6.35 5.14 -17.84
C ILE A 298 -5.58 4.33 -16.80
N GLY A 299 -5.95 3.06 -16.64
CA GLY A 299 -5.41 2.09 -15.69
C GLY A 299 -6.49 1.43 -14.83
N GLY A 300 -6.50 0.10 -14.79
CA GLY A 300 -7.51 -0.72 -14.11
C GLY A 300 -7.21 -1.08 -12.65
N GLY A 301 -6.08 -0.62 -12.10
CA GLY A 301 -5.64 -0.94 -10.73
C GLY A 301 -6.34 -0.13 -9.63
N ASP A 302 -5.88 -0.32 -8.38
CA ASP A 302 -6.46 0.35 -7.19
C ASP A 302 -6.42 1.88 -7.29
N THR A 303 -5.33 2.46 -7.80
CA THR A 303 -5.21 3.92 -8.01
C THR A 303 -6.27 4.42 -9.00
N GLY A 304 -6.52 3.66 -10.07
CA GLY A 304 -7.59 3.97 -11.02
C GLY A 304 -8.97 3.92 -10.37
N ALA A 305 -9.24 2.88 -9.56
CA ALA A 305 -10.48 2.78 -8.80
C ALA A 305 -10.67 3.95 -7.82
N ASP A 306 -9.59 4.41 -7.18
CA ASP A 306 -9.61 5.57 -6.28
C ASP A 306 -9.92 6.88 -7.04
N CYS A 307 -9.42 7.03 -8.27
CA CYS A 307 -9.80 8.14 -9.16
C CYS A 307 -11.27 8.08 -9.57
N VAL A 308 -11.76 6.91 -9.98
CA VAL A 308 -13.18 6.69 -10.33
C VAL A 308 -14.09 7.05 -9.15
N GLY A 309 -13.77 6.55 -7.94
CA GLY A 309 -14.56 6.81 -6.73
C GLY A 309 -14.61 8.29 -6.33
N ASN A 310 -13.51 9.03 -6.52
CA ASN A 310 -13.48 10.48 -6.29
C ASN A 310 -14.27 11.24 -7.37
N ALA A 311 -14.07 10.91 -8.65
CA ALA A 311 -14.76 11.56 -9.75
C ALA A 311 -16.29 11.40 -9.63
N LEU A 312 -16.76 10.23 -9.19
CA LEU A 312 -18.17 9.99 -8.91
C LEU A 312 -18.71 10.94 -7.83
N ARG A 313 -17.97 11.06 -6.71
CA ARG A 313 -18.37 11.94 -5.57
C ARG A 313 -18.31 13.43 -5.90
N GLU A 314 -17.50 13.82 -6.87
CA GLU A 314 -17.50 15.19 -7.39
C GLU A 314 -18.67 15.48 -8.34
N GLY A 315 -19.40 14.48 -8.81
CA GLY A 315 -20.50 14.63 -9.76
C GLY A 315 -20.01 14.65 -11.21
N ALA A 316 -19.11 13.77 -11.59
CA ALA A 316 -18.78 13.53 -12.98
C ALA A 316 -20.03 13.15 -13.79
N ARG A 317 -20.14 13.65 -15.03
CA ARG A 317 -21.26 13.35 -15.92
C ARG A 317 -21.20 11.91 -16.43
N SER A 318 -20.03 11.45 -16.80
CA SER A 318 -19.74 10.07 -17.16
C SER A 318 -18.31 9.70 -16.74
N ILE A 319 -18.06 8.41 -16.49
CA ILE A 319 -16.75 7.89 -16.10
C ILE A 319 -16.44 6.63 -16.92
N VAL A 320 -15.33 6.62 -17.63
CA VAL A 320 -14.84 5.45 -18.35
C VAL A 320 -13.46 5.07 -17.78
N GLN A 321 -13.34 3.83 -17.31
CA GLN A 321 -12.06 3.28 -16.90
C GLN A 321 -11.50 2.36 -17.98
N LEU A 322 -10.29 2.63 -18.46
CA LEU A 322 -9.62 1.88 -19.52
C LEU A 322 -8.52 0.99 -18.94
N GLU A 323 -8.53 -0.29 -19.33
CA GLU A 323 -7.49 -1.25 -18.98
C GLU A 323 -6.81 -1.79 -20.24
N LEU A 324 -5.48 -1.74 -20.24
CA LEU A 324 -4.65 -2.22 -21.34
C LEU A 324 -4.75 -3.74 -21.51
N LEU A 325 -4.79 -4.45 -20.38
CA LEU A 325 -4.78 -5.90 -20.35
C LEU A 325 -6.18 -6.49 -20.60
N PRO A 326 -6.26 -7.75 -21.05
CA PRO A 326 -7.51 -8.46 -21.16
C PRO A 326 -8.26 -8.57 -19.83
N LYS A 327 -9.57 -8.61 -19.89
CA LYS A 327 -10.39 -8.86 -18.71
C LYS A 327 -10.05 -10.21 -18.09
N PRO A 328 -9.65 -10.24 -16.81
CA PRO A 328 -9.33 -11.50 -16.13
C PRO A 328 -10.52 -12.47 -16.12
N PRO A 329 -10.29 -13.79 -16.05
CA PRO A 329 -11.35 -14.79 -15.96
C PRO A 329 -12.16 -14.62 -14.66
N ARG A 330 -13.41 -15.10 -14.65
CA ARG A 330 -14.27 -15.01 -13.45
C ARG A 330 -13.73 -15.83 -12.28
N ASN A 331 -13.21 -17.01 -12.57
CA ASN A 331 -12.64 -17.95 -11.59
C ASN A 331 -11.12 -17.92 -11.70
N ARG A 332 -10.41 -18.49 -10.72
CA ARG A 332 -8.97 -18.66 -10.75
C ARG A 332 -8.53 -19.38 -12.04
N ALA A 333 -7.52 -18.86 -12.70
CA ALA A 333 -6.82 -19.52 -13.80
C ALA A 333 -5.74 -20.43 -13.19
N ASP A 334 -6.08 -21.67 -12.86
CA ASP A 334 -5.20 -22.59 -12.13
C ASP A 334 -3.95 -23.02 -12.93
N ASP A 335 -4.01 -22.92 -14.24
CA ASP A 335 -2.88 -23.16 -15.15
C ASP A 335 -1.84 -22.01 -15.12
N LEU A 336 -2.26 -20.80 -14.79
CA LEU A 336 -1.40 -19.60 -14.71
C LEU A 336 -1.01 -19.25 -13.28
N THR A 337 -1.95 -19.40 -12.33
CA THR A 337 -1.80 -19.02 -10.92
C THR A 337 -2.40 -20.09 -10.02
N PRO A 338 -1.74 -21.28 -9.90
CA PRO A 338 -2.22 -22.37 -9.07
C PRO A 338 -2.27 -21.95 -7.59
N TRP A 339 -3.18 -22.55 -6.82
CA TRP A 339 -3.14 -22.39 -5.37
C TRP A 339 -1.78 -22.91 -4.83
N PRO A 340 -1.11 -22.25 -3.87
CA PRO A 340 -1.58 -21.11 -3.04
C PRO A 340 -1.22 -19.73 -3.59
N GLU A 341 -0.85 -19.58 -4.84
CA GLU A 341 -0.45 -18.31 -5.43
C GLU A 341 -1.60 -17.29 -5.45
N TRP A 342 -1.25 -16.01 -5.63
CA TRP A 342 -2.26 -14.96 -5.79
C TRP A 342 -3.05 -15.17 -7.09
N PRO A 343 -4.38 -15.34 -7.05
CA PRO A 343 -5.14 -15.76 -8.22
C PRO A 343 -5.34 -14.67 -9.26
N LEU A 344 -5.04 -14.97 -10.51
CA LEU A 344 -5.51 -14.19 -11.64
C LEU A 344 -7.01 -14.44 -11.82
N LYS A 345 -7.83 -13.53 -11.32
CA LYS A 345 -9.29 -13.55 -11.47
C LYS A 345 -9.89 -12.15 -11.45
N TYR A 346 -11.02 -12.00 -12.12
CA TYR A 346 -11.76 -10.75 -12.13
C TYR A 346 -12.29 -10.40 -10.74
N ARG A 347 -12.05 -9.15 -10.33
CA ARG A 347 -12.62 -8.55 -9.12
C ARG A 347 -13.24 -7.21 -9.49
N LEU A 348 -14.53 -7.07 -9.22
CA LEU A 348 -15.20 -5.76 -9.37
C LEU A 348 -14.66 -4.84 -8.27
N SER A 349 -14.12 -3.67 -8.67
CA SER A 349 -13.71 -2.67 -7.69
C SER A 349 -14.94 -2.02 -7.04
N TYR A 350 -14.79 -1.54 -5.82
CA TYR A 350 -15.85 -0.81 -5.10
C TYR A 350 -16.37 0.38 -5.91
N ALA A 351 -15.47 1.10 -6.60
CA ALA A 351 -15.83 2.26 -7.40
C ALA A 351 -16.65 1.90 -8.64
N MET A 352 -16.27 0.80 -9.32
CA MET A 352 -17.04 0.30 -10.45
C MET A 352 -18.38 -0.32 -10.04
N GLU A 353 -18.50 -0.82 -8.80
CA GLU A 353 -19.79 -1.20 -8.23
C GLU A 353 -20.70 0.03 -8.07
N GLU A 354 -20.18 1.10 -7.45
CA GLU A 354 -20.89 2.36 -7.24
C GLU A 354 -21.33 3.01 -8.57
N THR A 355 -20.42 3.11 -9.54
CA THR A 355 -20.74 3.73 -10.85
C THR A 355 -21.77 2.95 -11.66
N LYS A 356 -21.77 1.62 -11.57
CA LYS A 356 -22.77 0.76 -12.23
C LYS A 356 -24.14 0.90 -11.58
N GLU A 357 -24.21 0.93 -10.25
CA GLU A 357 -25.47 1.13 -9.53
C GLU A 357 -26.11 2.49 -9.83
N LEU A 358 -25.29 3.50 -10.12
CA LEU A 358 -25.75 4.85 -10.50
C LEU A 358 -25.87 5.07 -12.01
N ALA A 359 -25.50 4.08 -12.83
CA ALA A 359 -25.52 4.12 -14.29
C ALA A 359 -24.71 5.29 -14.89
N VAL A 360 -23.57 5.65 -14.30
CA VAL A 360 -22.70 6.76 -14.73
C VAL A 360 -21.32 6.31 -15.18
N GLY A 361 -20.98 5.02 -15.07
CA GLY A 361 -19.63 4.55 -15.40
C GLY A 361 -19.56 3.17 -16.01
N GLU A 362 -18.51 2.97 -16.80
CA GLU A 362 -18.17 1.69 -17.43
C GLU A 362 -16.66 1.42 -17.38
N GLN A 363 -16.27 0.16 -17.58
CA GLN A 363 -14.88 -0.28 -17.63
C GLN A 363 -14.67 -1.08 -18.92
N ASP A 364 -13.68 -0.68 -19.72
CA ASP A 364 -13.28 -1.35 -20.94
C ASP A 364 -11.88 -1.97 -20.82
N TYR A 365 -11.65 -3.09 -21.49
CA TYR A 365 -10.45 -3.91 -21.41
C TYR A 365 -9.84 -4.12 -22.78
N SER A 366 -8.55 -4.45 -22.82
CA SER A 366 -7.77 -4.62 -24.06
C SER A 366 -7.82 -3.35 -24.92
N VAL A 367 -7.67 -2.18 -24.27
CA VAL A 367 -7.77 -0.87 -24.92
C VAL A 367 -6.48 -0.10 -24.72
N THR A 368 -5.97 0.47 -25.83
CA THR A 368 -4.83 1.39 -25.80
C THR A 368 -5.26 2.77 -26.29
N THR A 369 -4.62 3.82 -25.75
CA THR A 369 -4.85 5.20 -26.15
C THR A 369 -3.93 5.57 -27.30
N VAL A 370 -4.46 6.15 -28.35
CA VAL A 370 -3.73 6.55 -29.55
C VAL A 370 -3.30 8.01 -29.51
N ARG A 371 -4.21 8.90 -29.08
CA ARG A 371 -3.95 10.34 -28.92
C ARG A 371 -5.04 11.01 -28.10
N PHE A 372 -4.76 12.21 -27.63
CA PHE A 372 -5.73 13.15 -27.07
C PHE A 372 -6.06 14.22 -28.11
N SER A 373 -7.33 14.64 -28.16
CA SER A 373 -7.84 15.64 -29.10
C SER A 373 -8.17 16.94 -28.39
N ASP A 374 -7.75 18.06 -28.97
CA ASP A 374 -7.91 19.42 -28.48
C ASP A 374 -9.36 19.93 -28.73
N ASP A 375 -9.88 20.75 -27.82
CA ASP A 375 -11.13 21.52 -27.95
C ASP A 375 -10.98 22.79 -28.83
N GLY A 376 -9.78 23.06 -29.35
CA GLY A 376 -9.44 24.27 -30.11
C GLY A 376 -8.89 25.41 -29.24
N ASN A 377 -8.81 25.22 -27.89
CA ASN A 377 -8.30 26.20 -26.92
C ASN A 377 -7.16 25.63 -26.05
N GLY A 378 -6.64 24.46 -26.39
CA GLY A 378 -5.55 23.81 -25.66
C GLY A 378 -5.98 22.89 -24.52
N ALA A 379 -7.28 22.61 -24.38
CA ALA A 379 -7.79 21.65 -23.40
C ALA A 379 -8.27 20.35 -24.08
N VAL A 380 -8.19 19.23 -23.37
CA VAL A 380 -8.66 17.93 -23.87
C VAL A 380 -10.19 17.93 -24.01
N ALA A 381 -10.68 17.52 -25.19
CA ALA A 381 -12.10 17.34 -25.50
C ALA A 381 -12.48 15.88 -25.72
N ALA A 382 -11.55 15.10 -26.22
CA ALA A 382 -11.74 13.68 -26.48
C ALA A 382 -10.41 12.94 -26.49
N LEU A 383 -10.48 11.59 -26.44
CA LEU A 383 -9.34 10.75 -26.75
C LEU A 383 -9.70 9.70 -27.79
N GLN A 384 -8.78 9.40 -28.68
CA GLN A 384 -8.87 8.30 -29.61
C GLN A 384 -8.28 7.05 -28.95
N ILE A 385 -9.06 5.99 -28.87
CA ILE A 385 -8.66 4.68 -28.37
C ILE A 385 -8.74 3.65 -29.49
N ALA A 386 -8.03 2.53 -29.33
CA ALA A 386 -8.13 1.37 -30.21
C ALA A 386 -8.04 0.09 -29.39
N GLN A 387 -8.43 -1.05 -29.96
CA GLN A 387 -8.09 -2.34 -29.35
C GLN A 387 -6.57 -2.47 -29.23
N ALA A 388 -6.12 -2.93 -28.06
CA ALA A 388 -4.73 -3.26 -27.84
C ALA A 388 -4.40 -4.62 -28.47
N ALA A 389 -3.25 -4.73 -29.11
CA ALA A 389 -2.71 -6.02 -29.52
C ALA A 389 -2.56 -6.95 -28.31
N PRO A 390 -2.74 -8.28 -28.46
CA PRO A 390 -2.73 -9.20 -27.32
C PRO A 390 -1.36 -9.36 -26.65
N GLU A 391 -0.29 -8.99 -27.33
CA GLU A 391 1.09 -9.14 -26.87
C GLU A 391 1.81 -7.79 -26.81
N PRO A 392 2.81 -7.63 -25.92
CA PRO A 392 3.64 -6.44 -25.89
C PRO A 392 4.26 -6.12 -27.25
N PRO A 393 4.35 -4.83 -27.63
CA PRO A 393 4.10 -3.64 -26.80
C PRO A 393 2.62 -3.19 -26.72
N PHE A 394 1.63 -4.05 -26.97
CA PHE A 394 0.19 -3.76 -26.89
C PHE A 394 -0.25 -2.59 -27.79
N GLY A 395 0.35 -2.48 -28.95
CA GLY A 395 0.05 -1.40 -29.93
C GLY A 395 -1.40 -1.41 -30.40
N PRO A 396 -1.87 -0.30 -31.02
CA PRO A 396 -3.24 -0.21 -31.51
C PRO A 396 -3.48 -1.14 -32.71
N VAL A 397 -4.59 -1.87 -32.70
CA VAL A 397 -5.07 -2.67 -33.85
C VAL A 397 -5.76 -1.74 -34.82
N ALA A 398 -5.24 -1.64 -36.04
CA ALA A 398 -5.78 -0.77 -37.08
C ALA A 398 -7.24 -1.11 -37.45
N GLY A 399 -8.07 -0.07 -37.64
CA GLY A 399 -9.49 -0.20 -37.97
C GLY A 399 -10.41 -0.46 -36.77
N THR A 400 -9.86 -0.39 -35.53
CA THR A 400 -10.64 -0.52 -34.29
C THR A 400 -10.76 0.80 -33.54
N GLU A 401 -10.30 1.89 -34.15
CA GLU A 401 -10.25 3.21 -33.52
C GLU A 401 -11.65 3.71 -33.16
N LYS A 402 -11.79 4.24 -31.95
CA LYS A 402 -13.00 4.89 -31.44
C LYS A 402 -12.62 6.21 -30.78
N GLU A 403 -13.55 7.15 -30.79
CA GLU A 403 -13.41 8.40 -30.04
C GLU A 403 -14.28 8.36 -28.78
N LEU A 404 -13.70 8.80 -27.66
CA LEU A 404 -14.37 8.98 -26.37
C LEU A 404 -14.31 10.46 -25.98
N SER A 405 -15.46 11.04 -25.64
CA SER A 405 -15.50 12.38 -25.03
C SER A 405 -14.78 12.37 -23.69
N ALA A 406 -13.92 13.35 -23.43
CA ALA A 406 -13.21 13.49 -22.18
C ALA A 406 -12.77 14.93 -21.96
N GLN A 407 -13.23 15.55 -20.88
CA GLN A 407 -12.78 16.86 -20.41
C GLN A 407 -11.85 16.74 -19.20
N LEU A 408 -11.64 15.51 -18.71
CA LEU A 408 -10.64 15.17 -17.71
C LEU A 408 -10.11 13.76 -17.98
N VAL A 409 -8.80 13.63 -18.08
CA VAL A 409 -8.12 12.35 -18.22
C VAL A 409 -7.15 12.17 -17.07
N LEU A 410 -7.25 11.03 -16.37
CA LEU A 410 -6.42 10.69 -15.23
C LEU A 410 -5.54 9.47 -15.55
N LEU A 411 -4.22 9.68 -15.56
CA LEU A 411 -3.24 8.63 -15.85
C LEU A 411 -2.91 7.85 -14.57
N ALA A 412 -3.47 6.65 -14.42
CA ALA A 412 -3.33 5.76 -13.26
C ALA A 412 -2.55 4.48 -13.61
N MET A 413 -1.44 4.62 -14.34
CA MET A 413 -0.69 3.52 -14.95
C MET A 413 0.43 2.96 -14.06
N GLY A 414 0.46 3.31 -12.77
CA GLY A 414 1.49 2.89 -11.82
C GLY A 414 2.75 3.76 -11.86
N PHE A 415 3.82 3.26 -11.22
CA PHE A 415 5.06 4.01 -11.01
C PHE A 415 6.25 3.29 -11.60
N LEU A 416 7.30 4.04 -11.92
CA LEU A 416 8.57 3.52 -12.43
C LEU A 416 9.58 3.24 -11.30
N GLY A 417 9.57 4.04 -10.24
CA GLY A 417 10.52 3.90 -9.14
C GLY A 417 10.55 5.14 -8.23
N PRO A 418 11.54 5.23 -7.33
CA PRO A 418 11.77 6.39 -6.49
C PRO A 418 12.26 7.59 -7.29
N GLU A 419 12.04 8.80 -6.77
CA GLU A 419 12.64 10.01 -7.30
C GLU A 419 14.17 9.97 -7.16
N GLN A 420 14.88 10.37 -8.20
CA GLN A 420 16.31 10.10 -8.32
C GLN A 420 17.20 11.15 -7.65
N ALA A 421 16.73 12.39 -7.49
CA ALA A 421 17.56 13.53 -7.04
C ALA A 421 18.26 13.28 -5.68
N LEU A 422 17.54 12.74 -4.68
CA LEU A 422 18.12 12.41 -3.38
C LEU A 422 19.12 11.23 -3.49
N LEU A 423 18.81 10.25 -4.34
CA LEU A 423 19.66 9.08 -4.55
C LEU A 423 20.99 9.48 -5.21
N ASP A 424 20.96 10.44 -6.15
CA ASP A 424 22.15 11.01 -6.78
C ASP A 424 23.02 11.73 -5.76
N GLN A 425 22.43 12.58 -4.91
CA GLN A 425 23.15 13.31 -3.88
C GLN A 425 23.80 12.40 -2.85
N LEU A 426 23.14 11.30 -2.48
CA LEU A 426 23.67 10.29 -1.56
C LEU A 426 24.69 9.36 -2.21
N GLY A 427 24.72 9.25 -3.55
CA GLY A 427 25.60 8.36 -4.29
C GLY A 427 25.24 6.88 -4.12
N VAL A 428 23.98 6.55 -3.79
CA VAL A 428 23.54 5.15 -3.63
C VAL A 428 23.36 4.45 -4.97
N GLY A 429 23.80 3.18 -5.04
CA GLY A 429 23.63 2.36 -6.22
C GLY A 429 22.15 2.03 -6.49
N ARG A 430 21.84 1.73 -7.76
CA ARG A 430 20.49 1.41 -8.25
C ARG A 430 20.46 0.06 -8.95
N ASP A 431 19.29 -0.56 -8.94
CA ASP A 431 19.02 -1.73 -9.78
C ASP A 431 18.71 -1.32 -11.24
N ALA A 432 18.49 -2.31 -12.11
CA ALA A 432 18.17 -2.06 -13.52
C ALA A 432 16.84 -1.32 -13.74
N ARG A 433 15.97 -1.28 -12.71
CA ARG A 433 14.69 -0.57 -12.74
C ARG A 433 14.77 0.82 -12.11
N GLY A 434 15.95 1.26 -11.66
CA GLY A 434 16.16 2.55 -11.01
C GLY A 434 15.79 2.58 -9.52
N ASN A 435 15.44 1.46 -8.90
CA ASN A 435 15.20 1.37 -7.46
C ASN A 435 16.53 1.37 -6.69
N VAL A 436 16.49 1.72 -5.41
CA VAL A 436 17.69 1.65 -4.55
C VAL A 436 18.18 0.20 -4.47
N ASN A 437 19.41 -0.05 -4.92
CA ASN A 437 20.03 -1.37 -4.81
C ASN A 437 20.47 -1.61 -3.36
N ALA A 438 19.61 -2.26 -2.58
CA ALA A 438 19.85 -2.65 -1.20
C ALA A 438 19.41 -4.11 -1.03
N VAL A 439 20.20 -5.05 -1.56
CA VAL A 439 19.81 -6.47 -1.70
C VAL A 439 19.63 -7.09 -0.32
N LYS A 440 20.63 -7.57 0.34
CA LYS A 440 20.56 -8.11 1.69
C LYS A 440 21.80 -7.61 2.43
N PRO A 441 21.65 -7.20 3.64
CA PRO A 441 20.51 -7.05 4.56
C PRO A 441 19.91 -5.62 4.60
N TYR A 442 19.33 -5.11 3.56
CA TYR A 442 18.79 -3.73 3.41
C TYR A 442 19.84 -2.63 3.30
N THR A 443 21.11 -2.96 3.24
CA THR A 443 22.23 -2.02 3.11
C THR A 443 22.37 -1.55 1.67
N THR A 444 22.63 -0.26 1.48
CA THR A 444 22.97 0.30 0.17
C THR A 444 24.46 0.19 -0.12
N SER A 445 24.89 0.73 -1.27
CA SER A 445 26.32 0.89 -1.60
C SER A 445 27.06 1.91 -0.71
N VAL A 446 26.33 2.66 0.13
CA VAL A 446 26.87 3.71 0.99
C VAL A 446 26.76 3.27 2.44
N GLU A 447 27.89 3.20 3.14
CA GLU A 447 27.95 2.78 4.54
C GLU A 447 27.03 3.63 5.43
N GLY A 448 26.29 2.98 6.33
CA GLY A 448 25.34 3.62 7.23
C GLY A 448 24.03 4.06 6.58
N VAL A 449 23.85 3.81 5.27
CA VAL A 449 22.62 4.12 4.53
C VAL A 449 21.90 2.82 4.16
N PHE A 450 20.63 2.75 4.56
CA PHE A 450 19.74 1.60 4.35
C PHE A 450 18.53 2.02 3.51
N ALA A 451 17.82 1.05 2.93
CA ALA A 451 16.59 1.33 2.19
C ALA A 451 15.53 0.26 2.42
N ALA A 452 14.26 0.68 2.46
CA ALA A 452 13.11 -0.19 2.68
C ALA A 452 11.87 0.25 1.88
N GLY A 453 10.96 -0.68 1.68
CA GLY A 453 9.70 -0.46 0.99
C GLY A 453 9.87 -0.25 -0.51
N ASP A 454 8.94 0.50 -1.10
CA ASP A 454 8.88 0.66 -2.55
C ASP A 454 10.10 1.41 -3.14
N ALA A 455 10.84 2.17 -2.33
CA ALA A 455 12.09 2.79 -2.78
C ALA A 455 13.15 1.77 -3.23
N ARG A 456 13.12 0.58 -2.61
CA ARG A 456 14.03 -0.54 -2.87
C ARG A 456 13.39 -1.63 -3.73
N ARG A 457 12.13 -1.98 -3.45
CA ARG A 457 11.41 -3.08 -4.08
C ARG A 457 10.72 -2.68 -5.40
N GLY A 458 10.45 -1.40 -5.60
CA GLY A 458 9.46 -0.90 -6.56
C GLY A 458 8.06 -0.93 -5.93
N GLN A 459 7.06 -0.42 -6.65
CA GLN A 459 5.69 -0.38 -6.13
C GLN A 459 5.23 -1.78 -5.69
N SER A 460 4.65 -1.87 -4.49
CA SER A 460 4.28 -3.15 -3.88
C SER A 460 3.07 -3.02 -2.95
N LEU A 461 2.66 -4.12 -2.33
CA LEU A 461 1.57 -4.10 -1.37
C LEU A 461 2.01 -3.41 -0.07
N ILE A 462 1.05 -2.75 0.59
CA ILE A 462 1.27 -2.09 1.89
C ILE A 462 1.87 -3.04 2.94
N VAL A 463 1.48 -4.30 2.91
CA VAL A 463 1.99 -5.35 3.80
C VAL A 463 3.49 -5.61 3.58
N TRP A 464 3.98 -5.53 2.33
CA TRP A 464 5.41 -5.59 2.02
C TRP A 464 6.15 -4.36 2.56
N ALA A 465 5.58 -3.17 2.39
CA ALA A 465 6.19 -1.94 2.88
C ALA A 465 6.41 -1.98 4.40
N ILE A 466 5.39 -2.42 5.16
CA ILE A 466 5.48 -2.59 6.62
C ILE A 466 6.54 -3.63 6.99
N ASN A 467 6.54 -4.81 6.32
CA ASN A 467 7.52 -5.84 6.57
C ASN A 467 8.96 -5.34 6.34
N GLU A 468 9.21 -4.72 5.18
CA GLU A 468 10.54 -4.20 4.87
C GLU A 468 11.00 -3.12 5.84
N GLY A 469 10.09 -2.25 6.31
CA GLY A 469 10.40 -1.28 7.35
C GLY A 469 10.85 -1.96 8.65
N ARG A 470 10.14 -2.99 9.09
CA ARG A 470 10.49 -3.80 10.28
C ARG A 470 11.85 -4.48 10.14
N GLN A 471 12.06 -5.17 9.02
CA GLN A 471 13.31 -5.91 8.78
C GLN A 471 14.51 -4.97 8.62
N CYS A 472 14.32 -3.85 7.92
CA CYS A 472 15.34 -2.82 7.80
C CYS A 472 15.73 -2.25 9.17
N ALA A 473 14.76 -1.94 10.03
CA ALA A 473 15.02 -1.48 11.39
C ALA A 473 15.87 -2.48 12.19
N ARG A 474 15.58 -3.78 12.09
CA ARG A 474 16.38 -4.84 12.71
C ARG A 474 17.83 -4.85 12.23
N MET A 475 18.03 -4.60 10.91
CA MET A 475 19.38 -4.55 10.35
C MET A 475 20.15 -3.29 10.78
N VAL A 476 19.47 -2.14 10.83
CA VAL A 476 20.04 -0.90 11.36
C VAL A 476 20.46 -1.07 12.84
N ASP A 477 19.60 -1.66 13.67
CA ASP A 477 19.89 -1.93 15.08
C ASP A 477 21.15 -2.81 15.25
N ARG A 478 21.26 -3.90 14.47
CA ARG A 478 22.46 -4.76 14.46
C ARG A 478 23.72 -4.00 14.02
N TYR A 479 23.63 -3.18 12.97
CA TYR A 479 24.74 -2.35 12.50
C TYR A 479 25.22 -1.40 13.58
N LEU A 480 24.31 -0.72 14.25
CA LEU A 480 24.63 0.23 15.33
C LEU A 480 25.18 -0.48 16.58
N ALA A 481 24.68 -1.67 16.92
CA ALA A 481 25.22 -2.49 18.00
C ALA A 481 26.67 -2.93 17.72
N GLY A 482 27.02 -3.26 16.48
CA GLY A 482 28.38 -3.59 16.06
C GLY A 482 29.34 -2.41 16.21
N GLN A 483 28.90 -1.20 15.87
CA GLN A 483 29.70 0.02 16.04
C GLN A 483 29.97 0.36 17.51
N VAL A 484 28.97 0.19 18.39
CA VAL A 484 29.11 0.46 19.84
C VAL A 484 30.13 -0.48 20.48
N ASN A 485 30.21 -1.72 20.03
CA ASN A 485 31.16 -2.72 20.58
C ASN A 485 32.58 -2.61 20.00
N GLY A 486 32.85 -1.61 19.17
CA GLY A 486 34.21 -1.37 18.62
C GLY A 486 34.73 -2.44 17.66
N SER A 487 33.88 -3.38 17.28
CA SER A 487 34.17 -4.38 16.26
C SER A 487 33.51 -3.97 14.95
N SER A 488 34.30 -3.70 13.93
CA SER A 488 33.80 -3.63 12.56
C SER A 488 33.36 -5.06 12.17
N VAL A 489 32.14 -5.42 12.49
CA VAL A 489 31.56 -6.68 12.04
C VAL A 489 31.20 -6.48 10.57
N SER A 490 31.95 -7.10 9.65
CA SER A 490 31.54 -7.21 8.28
C SER A 490 30.18 -7.93 8.20
N ALA A 491 29.36 -7.61 7.22
CA ALA A 491 28.05 -8.23 7.06
C ALA A 491 28.11 -9.78 7.04
N ASP A 492 29.25 -10.35 6.65
CA ASP A 492 29.52 -11.79 6.61
C ASP A 492 29.81 -12.44 7.98
N GLN A 493 29.95 -11.63 9.06
CA GLN A 493 30.28 -12.11 10.40
C GLN A 493 29.13 -12.02 11.42
N LEU A 494 27.93 -11.60 10.98
CA LEU A 494 26.76 -11.61 11.85
C LEU A 494 26.35 -13.06 12.10
N PRO A 495 26.22 -13.52 13.36
CA PRO A 495 25.76 -14.88 13.63
C PRO A 495 24.38 -15.08 13.01
N GLU A 496 24.22 -16.15 12.25
CA GLU A 496 22.90 -16.66 11.92
C GLU A 496 22.16 -16.91 13.22
N ASP A 497 20.99 -16.30 13.37
CA ASP A 497 20.20 -16.42 14.59
C ASP A 497 19.97 -17.89 14.91
N GLY A 498 20.32 -18.25 16.11
CA GLY A 498 20.07 -19.57 16.65
C GLY A 498 18.59 -19.91 16.51
N ALA A 499 18.26 -20.75 15.54
CA ALA A 499 17.01 -21.44 15.49
C ALA A 499 16.83 -22.18 16.81
N SER A 500 15.71 -21.95 17.47
CA SER A 500 15.18 -22.87 18.48
C SER A 500 15.20 -24.27 17.86
N ALA A 501 15.76 -25.21 18.58
CA ALA A 501 16.12 -26.55 18.19
C ALA A 501 15.12 -27.26 17.26
N GLY A 502 15.63 -27.78 16.15
CA GLY A 502 15.12 -28.92 15.41
C GLY A 502 14.32 -28.61 14.16
N HIS A 503 15.03 -28.41 13.05
CA HIS A 503 14.78 -29.10 11.77
C HIS A 503 15.91 -28.74 10.81
N SER A 504 16.70 -29.74 10.45
CA SER A 504 17.70 -29.70 9.40
C SER A 504 16.98 -29.70 8.03
N GLY A 505 17.06 -28.60 7.32
CA GLY A 505 16.57 -28.49 5.94
C GLY A 505 17.00 -27.15 5.37
N ALA A 506 17.68 -27.19 4.23
CA ALA A 506 18.34 -26.08 3.55
C ALA A 506 17.50 -24.80 3.53
N ASP A 507 18.04 -23.74 4.15
CA ASP A 507 17.41 -22.43 4.26
C ASP A 507 17.84 -21.55 3.06
N GLU A 508 17.29 -21.85 1.89
CA GLU A 508 17.00 -20.81 0.92
C GLU A 508 15.64 -20.25 1.33
N GLY A 509 15.63 -19.10 2.03
CA GLY A 509 14.40 -18.37 2.34
C GLY A 509 13.62 -18.17 1.04
N PRO A 510 12.30 -18.38 1.02
CA PRO A 510 11.55 -18.36 -0.21
C PRO A 510 11.76 -17.02 -0.90
N GLU A 511 12.32 -17.04 -2.10
CA GLU A 511 12.06 -15.99 -3.06
C GLU A 511 10.55 -15.90 -3.12
N GLY A 512 10.00 -14.79 -2.63
CA GLY A 512 8.55 -14.57 -2.63
C GLY A 512 8.06 -14.86 -4.04
N PRO A 513 6.87 -15.44 -4.19
CA PRO A 513 6.35 -15.79 -5.51
C PRO A 513 6.55 -14.62 -6.45
N PRO A 514 6.92 -14.87 -7.72
CA PRO A 514 7.14 -13.79 -8.67
C PRO A 514 5.94 -12.87 -8.59
N GLN A 515 6.18 -11.61 -8.29
CA GLN A 515 5.10 -10.64 -8.25
C GLN A 515 4.53 -10.63 -9.66
N HIS A 516 3.33 -11.16 -9.86
CA HIS A 516 2.46 -10.72 -10.92
C HIS A 516 2.04 -9.27 -10.61
N VAL A 517 3.00 -8.39 -10.63
CA VAL A 517 2.81 -7.08 -11.26
C VAL A 517 2.35 -7.46 -12.65
N GLY A 518 1.16 -7.10 -13.04
CA GLY A 518 0.70 -7.29 -14.40
C GLY A 518 1.85 -6.95 -15.34
N PRO A 519 2.11 -7.68 -16.41
CA PRO A 519 3.37 -7.71 -17.13
C PRO A 519 3.93 -6.31 -17.27
N GLY A 520 4.98 -6.02 -16.48
CA GLY A 520 5.71 -4.79 -16.63
C GLY A 520 6.25 -4.82 -18.03
N ILE A 521 5.83 -3.88 -18.85
CA ILE A 521 6.39 -3.68 -20.19
C ILE A 521 7.88 -3.47 -19.96
N GLU A 522 8.71 -4.48 -20.27
CA GLU A 522 10.13 -4.27 -20.40
C GLU A 522 10.31 -3.27 -21.52
N ALA A 523 10.80 -2.08 -21.17
CA ALA A 523 11.18 -1.09 -22.15
C ALA A 523 12.39 -1.62 -22.92
N GLY A 524 12.17 -2.02 -24.18
CA GLY A 524 13.21 -2.11 -25.19
C GLY A 524 13.38 -0.74 -25.84
#